data_f2924d3a400cf5b3564d45597908ef22
#
_entry.id   f2924d3a400cf5b3564d45597908ef22
#
_cell.length_a   1.000
_cell.length_b   1.000
_cell.length_c   1.000
_cell.angle_alpha   90.00
_cell.angle_beta   90.00
_cell.angle_gamma   90.00
#
_symmetry.space_group_name_H-M   'P 1'
#
loop_
_entity.id
_entity.type
_entity.pdbx_description
1 polymer ?
#
loop_
_entity_poly.entity_id
_entity_poly.type
_entity_poly.pdbx_seq_one_letter_code
_entity_poly.pdbx_strand_id
1 'polypeptide(L)'
;MAGADKKSEQVYRWLLAYIDENKFSGNLKLPSENALCRRLDISRETARSALARMDQEGLIRRVKGSGTYINKEAALSRELDVGSTAQKIGLILQGQDSNANSGLLEGVKSVLPADRVDLRVFFTDNKFSTERRCLQTVVHQHFDGFIIDGVKASLLNPNLDCYQEIYRRRIPVIFYNNYYKNLHYPRVIVNDMECADRLIGLLVQAGHRQ
;
A
#
# COMPACT_ATOMS: atom_id res chain seq x y z
N MET A 1 -25.20 -17.41 -25.52
CA MET A 1 -24.31 -16.40 -24.93
C MET A 1 -23.98 -16.63 -23.45
N ALA A 2 -24.86 -17.15 -22.62
CA ALA A 2 -24.61 -17.37 -21.18
C ALA A 2 -23.53 -18.41 -20.78
N GLY A 3 -23.12 -19.30 -21.66
CA GLY A 3 -22.11 -20.34 -21.35
C GLY A 3 -20.65 -19.90 -21.51
N ALA A 4 -20.38 -18.95 -22.41
CA ALA A 4 -19.02 -18.44 -22.64
C ALA A 4 -18.59 -17.48 -21.50
N ASP A 5 -19.52 -16.69 -20.97
CA ASP A 5 -19.27 -15.82 -19.81
C ASP A 5 -18.94 -16.61 -18.54
N LYS A 6 -19.60 -17.74 -18.29
CA LYS A 6 -19.31 -18.61 -17.14
C LYS A 6 -17.90 -19.22 -17.22
N LYS A 7 -17.47 -19.66 -18.41
CA LYS A 7 -16.12 -20.25 -18.58
C LYS A 7 -15.02 -19.18 -18.49
N SER A 8 -15.24 -17.99 -19.01
CA SER A 8 -14.31 -16.86 -18.88
C SER A 8 -14.15 -16.44 -17.42
N GLU A 9 -15.22 -16.41 -16.64
CA GLU A 9 -15.19 -16.12 -15.20
C GLU A 9 -14.43 -17.20 -14.41
N GLN A 10 -14.60 -18.49 -14.76
CA GLN A 10 -13.83 -19.57 -14.13
C GLN A 10 -12.33 -19.45 -14.40
N VAL A 11 -11.95 -19.13 -15.64
CA VAL A 11 -10.55 -18.90 -16.01
C VAL A 11 -9.97 -17.71 -15.29
N TYR A 12 -10.73 -16.65 -15.22
CA TYR A 12 -10.36 -15.44 -14.50
C TYR A 12 -10.10 -15.74 -13.00
N ARG A 13 -10.98 -16.46 -12.31
CA ARG A 13 -10.79 -16.89 -10.90
C ARG A 13 -9.59 -17.81 -10.73
N TRP A 14 -9.35 -18.71 -11.66
CA TRP A 14 -8.17 -19.57 -11.64
C TRP A 14 -6.87 -18.75 -11.77
N LEU A 15 -6.85 -17.79 -12.70
CA LEU A 15 -5.71 -16.88 -12.88
C LEU A 15 -5.46 -16.04 -11.62
N LEU A 16 -6.50 -15.62 -10.92
CA LEU A 16 -6.36 -14.93 -9.65
C LEU A 16 -5.70 -15.79 -8.58
N ALA A 17 -6.18 -17.03 -8.39
CA ALA A 17 -5.57 -17.97 -7.47
C ALA A 17 -4.10 -18.23 -7.83
N TYR A 18 -3.80 -18.38 -9.13
CA TYR A 18 -2.44 -18.53 -9.62
C TYR A 18 -1.55 -17.33 -9.29
N ILE A 19 -2.08 -16.09 -9.43
CA ILE A 19 -1.38 -14.87 -9.03
C ILE A 19 -1.11 -14.88 -7.52
N ASP A 20 -2.09 -15.22 -6.70
CA ASP A 20 -1.98 -15.26 -5.25
C ASP A 20 -0.92 -16.26 -4.77
N GLU A 21 -0.87 -17.43 -5.36
CA GLU A 21 0.14 -18.45 -5.07
C GLU A 21 1.57 -18.02 -5.48
N ASN A 22 1.71 -17.22 -6.54
CA ASN A 22 3.00 -16.90 -7.16
C ASN A 22 3.50 -15.48 -6.91
N LYS A 23 2.71 -14.58 -6.29
CA LYS A 23 3.06 -13.17 -6.07
C LYS A 23 4.35 -12.94 -5.27
N PHE A 24 4.72 -13.90 -4.42
CA PHE A 24 5.97 -13.86 -3.63
C PHE A 24 7.11 -14.64 -4.28
N SER A 25 6.85 -15.38 -5.35
CA SER A 25 7.88 -16.11 -6.09
C SER A 25 8.70 -15.18 -6.98
N GLY A 26 9.96 -15.54 -7.25
CA GLY A 26 10.79 -14.82 -8.21
C GLY A 26 10.29 -14.92 -9.66
N ASN A 27 9.42 -15.88 -9.97
CA ASN A 27 8.87 -16.10 -11.32
C ASN A 27 7.52 -15.43 -11.46
N LEU A 28 7.54 -14.21 -11.97
CA LEU A 28 6.35 -13.38 -12.20
C LEU A 28 5.67 -13.63 -13.55
N LYS A 29 6.11 -14.64 -14.32
CA LYS A 29 5.58 -14.92 -15.66
C LYS A 29 4.36 -15.84 -15.60
N LEU A 30 3.26 -15.40 -16.24
CA LEU A 30 2.06 -16.22 -16.40
C LEU A 30 2.24 -17.30 -17.48
N PRO A 31 1.49 -18.43 -17.38
CA PRO A 31 1.39 -19.39 -18.47
C PRO A 31 0.93 -18.71 -19.78
N SER A 32 1.46 -19.18 -20.91
CA SER A 32 1.03 -18.67 -22.22
C SER A 32 -0.43 -18.99 -22.52
N GLU A 33 -1.08 -18.26 -23.42
CA GLU A 33 -2.46 -18.53 -23.87
C GLU A 33 -2.64 -20.01 -24.27
N ASN A 34 -1.67 -20.59 -25.00
CA ASN A 34 -1.71 -22.00 -25.38
C ASN A 34 -1.55 -22.96 -24.19
N ALA A 35 -0.77 -22.59 -23.20
CA ALA A 35 -0.63 -23.39 -21.98
C ALA A 35 -1.91 -23.34 -21.13
N LEU A 36 -2.57 -22.18 -21.05
CA LEU A 36 -3.87 -22.03 -20.39
C LEU A 36 -4.96 -22.86 -21.08
N CYS A 37 -5.02 -22.81 -22.43
CA CYS A 37 -5.99 -23.60 -23.18
C CYS A 37 -5.83 -25.10 -22.90
N ARG A 38 -4.60 -25.61 -22.90
CA ARG A 38 -4.33 -27.03 -22.61
C ARG A 38 -4.61 -27.42 -21.16
N ARG A 39 -4.26 -26.54 -20.21
CA ARG A 39 -4.37 -26.85 -18.78
C ARG A 39 -5.81 -26.80 -18.26
N LEU A 40 -6.62 -25.92 -18.82
CA LEU A 40 -7.98 -25.62 -18.36
C LEU A 40 -9.07 -26.14 -19.33
N ASP A 41 -8.67 -26.79 -20.42
CA ASP A 41 -9.57 -27.27 -21.49
C ASP A 41 -10.55 -26.19 -21.99
N ILE A 42 -9.97 -25.06 -22.41
CA ILE A 42 -10.72 -23.87 -22.85
C ILE A 42 -10.31 -23.40 -24.25
N SER A 43 -11.20 -22.65 -24.88
CA SER A 43 -10.90 -22.01 -26.16
C SER A 43 -9.88 -20.88 -26.00
N ARG A 44 -9.14 -20.56 -27.08
CA ARG A 44 -8.23 -19.40 -27.11
C ARG A 44 -8.95 -18.10 -26.86
N GLU A 45 -10.18 -17.96 -27.32
CA GLU A 45 -11.00 -16.77 -27.11
C GLU A 45 -11.34 -16.58 -25.63
N THR A 46 -11.70 -17.66 -24.91
CA THR A 46 -11.95 -17.65 -23.46
C THR A 46 -10.69 -17.24 -22.68
N ALA A 47 -9.52 -17.82 -23.03
CA ALA A 47 -8.27 -17.47 -22.38
C ALA A 47 -7.91 -15.98 -22.64
N ARG A 48 -8.08 -15.51 -23.87
CA ARG A 48 -7.77 -14.13 -24.27
C ARG A 48 -8.71 -13.13 -23.58
N SER A 49 -10.00 -13.43 -23.48
CA SER A 49 -10.98 -12.58 -22.77
C SER A 49 -10.61 -12.43 -21.29
N ALA A 50 -10.27 -13.54 -20.60
CA ALA A 50 -9.86 -13.50 -19.20
C ALA A 50 -8.56 -12.69 -19.00
N LEU A 51 -7.55 -12.90 -19.86
CA LEU A 51 -6.29 -12.15 -19.81
C LEU A 51 -6.48 -10.67 -20.15
N ALA A 52 -7.37 -10.33 -21.08
CA ALA A 52 -7.67 -8.94 -21.42
C ALA A 52 -8.30 -8.20 -20.25
N ARG A 53 -9.21 -8.85 -19.53
CA ARG A 53 -9.81 -8.30 -18.31
C ARG A 53 -8.75 -8.05 -17.23
N MET A 54 -7.83 -8.99 -17.00
CA MET A 54 -6.74 -8.82 -16.04
C MET A 54 -5.78 -7.69 -16.42
N ASP A 55 -5.54 -7.49 -17.71
CA ASP A 55 -4.72 -6.40 -18.24
C ASP A 55 -5.40 -5.05 -18.02
N GLN A 56 -6.70 -4.96 -18.27
CA GLN A 56 -7.53 -3.77 -17.99
C GLN A 56 -7.57 -3.42 -16.49
N GLU A 57 -7.60 -4.43 -15.63
CA GLU A 57 -7.53 -4.26 -14.17
C GLU A 57 -6.10 -4.00 -13.66
N GLY A 58 -5.11 -3.96 -14.55
CA GLY A 58 -3.72 -3.70 -14.23
C GLY A 58 -3.00 -4.81 -13.47
N LEU A 59 -3.60 -6.01 -13.32
CA LEU A 59 -3.06 -7.14 -12.57
C LEU A 59 -1.92 -7.85 -13.28
N ILE A 60 -1.84 -7.68 -14.59
CA ILE A 60 -0.81 -8.24 -15.44
C ILE A 60 -0.29 -7.18 -16.40
N ARG A 61 0.90 -7.41 -16.94
CA ARG A 61 1.45 -6.61 -18.05
C ARG A 61 1.93 -7.52 -19.16
N ARG A 62 1.70 -7.15 -20.40
CA ARG A 62 2.18 -7.86 -21.59
C ARG A 62 3.49 -7.25 -22.06
N VAL A 63 4.51 -8.09 -22.24
CA VAL A 63 5.81 -7.68 -22.79
C VAL A 63 5.95 -8.31 -24.15
N LYS A 64 5.97 -7.48 -25.21
CA LYS A 64 6.06 -7.93 -26.62
C LYS A 64 7.28 -8.85 -26.81
N GLY A 65 7.05 -10.04 -27.33
CA GLY A 65 8.10 -11.04 -27.57
C GLY A 65 8.56 -11.83 -26.32
N SER A 66 8.17 -11.41 -25.11
CA SER A 66 8.62 -12.05 -23.87
C SER A 66 7.50 -12.82 -23.14
N GLY A 67 6.27 -12.32 -23.17
CA GLY A 67 5.12 -12.96 -22.54
C GLY A 67 4.31 -12.05 -21.64
N THR A 68 3.45 -12.63 -20.81
CA THR A 68 2.61 -11.95 -19.86
C THR A 68 3.17 -12.14 -18.45
N TYR A 69 3.26 -11.07 -17.69
CA TYR A 69 3.84 -11.05 -16.35
C TYR A 69 2.83 -10.53 -15.34
N ILE A 70 2.91 -11.05 -14.13
CA ILE A 70 2.13 -10.55 -12.99
C ILE A 70 2.61 -9.14 -12.66
N ASN A 71 1.67 -8.20 -12.52
CA ASN A 71 1.96 -6.91 -11.89
C ASN A 71 1.93 -7.11 -10.38
N LYS A 72 3.10 -7.27 -9.78
CA LYS A 72 3.27 -7.60 -8.36
C LYS A 72 2.61 -6.57 -7.45
N GLU A 73 2.72 -5.30 -7.79
CA GLU A 73 2.15 -4.20 -7.01
C GLU A 73 0.61 -4.27 -7.00
N ALA A 74 0.00 -4.48 -8.16
CA ALA A 74 -1.45 -4.63 -8.29
C ALA A 74 -1.97 -5.94 -7.69
N ALA A 75 -1.22 -7.03 -7.80
CA ALA A 75 -1.58 -8.32 -7.22
C ALA A 75 -1.58 -8.28 -5.69
N LEU A 76 -0.59 -7.64 -5.08
CA LEU A 76 -0.53 -7.41 -3.63
C LEU A 76 -1.65 -6.48 -3.16
N SER A 77 -2.06 -5.54 -3.98
CA SER A 77 -3.15 -4.60 -3.70
C SER A 77 -4.52 -5.25 -3.69
N ARG A 78 -4.71 -6.34 -4.43
CA ARG A 78 -6.00 -6.97 -4.64
C ARG A 78 -6.48 -7.90 -3.52
N GLU A 79 -5.62 -8.41 -2.67
CA GLU A 79 -6.04 -9.18 -1.47
C GLU A 79 -7.08 -8.45 -0.61
N LEU A 80 -7.34 -7.19 -0.97
CA LEU A 80 -8.03 -6.19 -0.20
C LEU A 80 -9.47 -5.91 -0.61
N ASP A 81 -9.90 -6.35 -1.80
CA ASP A 81 -11.20 -5.93 -2.37
C ASP A 81 -12.26 -7.04 -2.40
N VAL A 82 -12.00 -8.24 -1.87
CA VAL A 82 -12.99 -9.31 -1.87
C VAL A 82 -13.82 -9.27 -0.59
N GLY A 83 -14.85 -8.42 -0.60
CA GLY A 83 -15.99 -8.60 0.30
C GLY A 83 -15.77 -8.36 1.79
N SER A 84 -14.70 -7.70 2.20
CA SER A 84 -14.47 -7.34 3.60
C SER A 84 -15.26 -6.07 3.93
N THR A 85 -16.14 -6.14 4.91
CA THR A 85 -16.74 -4.98 5.60
C THR A 85 -15.71 -4.26 6.50
N ALA A 86 -14.46 -4.70 6.50
CA ALA A 86 -13.38 -4.13 7.30
C ALA A 86 -12.91 -2.79 6.71
N GLN A 87 -12.73 -1.81 7.59
CA GLN A 87 -12.12 -0.53 7.23
C GLN A 87 -10.67 -0.73 6.83
N LYS A 88 -10.26 -0.13 5.72
CA LYS A 88 -8.89 -0.22 5.22
C LYS A 88 -8.10 1.00 5.67
N ILE A 89 -7.13 0.77 6.55
CA ILE A 89 -6.25 1.82 7.08
C ILE A 89 -4.83 1.65 6.54
N GLY A 90 -4.29 2.72 5.97
CA GLY A 90 -2.91 2.77 5.49
C GLY A 90 -1.98 3.36 6.55
N LEU A 91 -0.87 2.69 6.83
CA LEU A 91 0.21 3.17 7.68
C LEU A 91 1.45 3.38 6.81
N ILE A 92 1.85 4.63 6.60
CA ILE A 92 3.01 5.01 5.78
C ILE A 92 4.14 5.43 6.72
N LEU A 93 5.24 4.66 6.73
CA LEU A 93 6.39 4.84 7.62
C LEU A 93 7.67 5.10 6.84
N GLN A 94 8.68 5.70 7.49
CA GLN A 94 9.94 6.04 6.83
C GLN A 94 10.83 4.82 6.55
N GLY A 95 10.87 3.82 7.44
CA GLY A 95 11.73 2.63 7.28
C GLY A 95 11.23 1.43 8.06
N GLN A 96 11.77 0.25 7.74
CA GLN A 96 11.39 -1.01 8.40
C GLN A 96 12.08 -1.20 9.76
N ASP A 97 13.32 -0.74 9.89
CA ASP A 97 14.25 -1.16 10.95
C ASP A 97 14.31 -0.22 12.16
N SER A 98 13.31 0.65 12.39
CA SER A 98 13.30 1.48 13.59
C SER A 98 12.51 0.82 14.72
N ASN A 99 13.10 0.75 15.91
CA ASN A 99 12.41 0.30 17.14
C ASN A 99 11.13 1.14 17.40
N ALA A 100 11.14 2.42 17.01
CA ALA A 100 9.98 3.29 17.11
C ALA A 100 8.82 2.83 16.22
N ASN A 101 9.10 2.33 15.01
CA ASN A 101 8.08 1.82 14.10
C ASN A 101 7.48 0.49 14.59
N SER A 102 8.27 -0.36 15.24
CA SER A 102 7.77 -1.60 15.85
C SER A 102 6.78 -1.29 16.97
N GLY A 103 7.13 -0.39 17.88
CA GLY A 103 6.23 0.04 18.97
C GLY A 103 4.98 0.74 18.46
N LEU A 104 5.09 1.59 17.44
CA LEU A 104 3.91 2.19 16.79
C LEU A 104 3.00 1.13 16.19
N LEU A 105 3.55 0.18 15.45
CA LEU A 105 2.78 -0.87 14.79
C LEU A 105 2.05 -1.77 15.81
N GLU A 106 2.71 -2.14 16.90
CA GLU A 106 2.10 -2.86 18.00
C GLU A 106 1.00 -2.05 18.67
N GLY A 107 1.25 -0.77 18.97
CA GLY A 107 0.26 0.14 19.55
C GLY A 107 -0.96 0.32 18.65
N VAL A 108 -0.78 0.53 17.37
CA VAL A 108 -1.88 0.62 16.39
C VAL A 108 -2.67 -0.68 16.34
N LYS A 109 -2.01 -1.84 16.25
CA LYS A 109 -2.68 -3.14 16.22
C LYS A 109 -3.42 -3.45 17.52
N SER A 110 -2.94 -2.99 18.68
CA SER A 110 -3.57 -3.25 19.96
C SER A 110 -4.93 -2.57 20.14
N VAL A 111 -5.17 -1.46 19.44
CA VAL A 111 -6.41 -0.68 19.53
C VAL A 111 -7.35 -0.90 18.35
N LEU A 112 -6.86 -1.43 17.24
CA LEU A 112 -7.68 -1.72 16.07
C LEU A 112 -8.26 -3.14 16.18
N PRO A 113 -9.60 -3.30 16.03
CA PRO A 113 -10.22 -4.62 16.01
C PRO A 113 -9.79 -5.36 14.73
N ALA A 114 -9.05 -6.46 14.88
CA ALA A 114 -8.45 -7.23 13.79
C ALA A 114 -9.49 -7.83 12.81
N ASP A 115 -10.73 -8.00 13.27
CA ASP A 115 -11.87 -8.49 12.48
C ASP A 115 -12.54 -7.39 11.66
N ARG A 116 -12.25 -6.10 11.96
CA ARG A 116 -12.92 -4.95 11.34
C ARG A 116 -11.97 -3.98 10.63
N VAL A 117 -10.67 -4.16 10.77
CA VAL A 117 -9.67 -3.27 10.19
C VAL A 117 -8.61 -4.05 9.41
N ASP A 118 -8.47 -3.74 8.13
CA ASP A 118 -7.37 -4.18 7.28
C ASP A 118 -6.26 -3.12 7.33
N LEU A 119 -5.23 -3.36 8.14
CA LEU A 119 -4.09 -2.46 8.28
C LEU A 119 -3.02 -2.76 7.23
N ARG A 120 -2.74 -1.79 6.36
CA ARG A 120 -1.70 -1.89 5.33
C ARG A 120 -0.53 -1.00 5.64
N VAL A 121 0.66 -1.58 5.68
CA VAL A 121 1.89 -0.87 6.02
C VAL A 121 2.73 -0.66 4.76
N PHE A 122 3.15 0.59 4.54
CA PHE A 122 4.00 1.02 3.44
C PHE A 122 5.27 1.64 4.00
N PHE A 123 6.40 1.39 3.35
CA PHE A 123 7.68 1.98 3.74
C PHE A 123 8.19 2.89 2.62
N THR A 124 8.60 4.10 3.00
CA THR A 124 9.06 5.12 2.06
C THR A 124 10.58 5.17 1.91
N ASP A 125 11.32 4.50 2.81
CA ASP A 125 12.79 4.59 2.91
C ASP A 125 13.27 6.04 2.99
N ASN A 126 12.47 6.91 3.59
CA ASN A 126 12.69 8.35 3.68
C ASN A 126 12.99 9.03 2.32
N LYS A 127 12.32 8.56 1.23
CA LYS A 127 12.47 9.07 -0.15
C LYS A 127 11.14 9.63 -0.67
N PHE A 128 11.14 10.85 -1.19
CA PHE A 128 9.96 11.47 -1.80
C PHE A 128 9.39 10.67 -2.97
N SER A 129 10.25 10.02 -3.78
CA SER A 129 9.82 9.20 -4.89
C SER A 129 9.04 7.95 -4.44
N THR A 130 9.45 7.35 -3.33
CA THR A 130 8.77 6.19 -2.75
C THR A 130 7.46 6.63 -2.08
N GLU A 131 7.49 7.74 -1.33
CA GLU A 131 6.27 8.34 -0.76
C GLU A 131 5.23 8.62 -1.86
N ARG A 132 5.65 9.23 -3.00
CA ARG A 132 4.76 9.48 -4.13
C ARG A 132 4.09 8.21 -4.64
N ARG A 133 4.86 7.13 -4.80
CA ARG A 133 4.29 5.83 -5.20
C ARG A 133 3.28 5.30 -4.19
N CYS A 134 3.60 5.37 -2.90
CA CYS A 134 2.67 4.98 -1.84
C CYS A 134 1.38 5.80 -1.93
N LEU A 135 1.47 7.13 -2.00
CA LEU A 135 0.32 8.03 -2.09
C LEU A 135 -0.51 7.79 -3.36
N GLN A 136 0.12 7.54 -4.50
CA GLN A 136 -0.58 7.21 -5.75
C GLN A 136 -1.31 5.87 -5.66
N THR A 137 -0.68 4.84 -5.10
CA THR A 137 -1.33 3.54 -4.84
C THR A 137 -2.57 3.73 -3.97
N VAL A 138 -2.45 4.54 -2.95
CA VAL A 138 -3.48 4.89 -2.00
C VAL A 138 -4.65 5.63 -2.66
N VAL A 139 -4.37 6.58 -3.54
CA VAL A 139 -5.41 7.32 -4.28
C VAL A 139 -6.21 6.40 -5.21
N HIS A 140 -5.57 5.38 -5.80
CA HIS A 140 -6.23 4.44 -6.71
C HIS A 140 -6.95 3.29 -6.01
N GLN A 141 -6.64 3.03 -4.73
CA GLN A 141 -7.31 2.04 -3.90
C GLN A 141 -8.22 2.75 -2.89
N HIS A 142 -9.33 2.11 -2.54
CA HIS A 142 -10.23 2.63 -1.52
C HIS A 142 -9.63 2.39 -0.13
N PHE A 143 -9.12 3.45 0.50
CA PHE A 143 -8.71 3.47 1.89
C PHE A 143 -9.64 4.39 2.68
N ASP A 144 -9.95 4.00 3.91
CA ASP A 144 -10.82 4.76 4.81
C ASP A 144 -10.05 5.77 5.64
N GLY A 145 -8.72 5.65 5.72
CA GLY A 145 -7.86 6.60 6.43
C GLY A 145 -6.39 6.25 6.38
N PHE A 146 -5.55 7.23 6.79
CA PHE A 146 -4.10 7.09 6.83
C PHE A 146 -3.47 7.60 8.11
N ILE A 147 -2.40 6.90 8.53
CA ILE A 147 -1.41 7.37 9.49
C ILE A 147 -0.10 7.52 8.70
N ILE A 148 0.49 8.70 8.67
CA ILE A 148 1.64 9.01 7.81
C ILE A 148 2.78 9.59 8.64
N ASP A 149 3.96 8.98 8.57
CA ASP A 149 5.23 9.57 9.01
C ASP A 149 5.88 10.28 7.81
N GLY A 150 5.86 11.62 7.82
CA GLY A 150 6.26 12.45 6.68
C GLY A 150 7.73 12.31 6.32
N VAL A 151 8.02 12.16 5.04
CA VAL A 151 9.38 12.03 4.49
C VAL A 151 10.09 13.39 4.51
N LYS A 152 11.31 13.46 5.06
CA LYS A 152 12.14 14.69 5.05
C LYS A 152 11.33 15.94 5.36
N ALA A 153 10.57 15.91 6.44
CA ALA A 153 9.53 16.91 6.76
C ALA A 153 10.04 18.36 6.90
N SER A 154 11.35 18.54 7.05
CA SER A 154 12.01 19.86 7.06
C SER A 154 12.16 20.48 5.66
N LEU A 155 11.96 19.70 4.60
CA LEU A 155 12.09 20.16 3.22
C LEU A 155 10.71 20.42 2.59
N LEU A 156 10.71 21.17 1.50
CA LEU A 156 9.49 21.31 0.68
C LEU A 156 9.13 19.96 0.07
N ASN A 157 7.90 19.52 0.31
CA ASN A 157 7.44 18.24 -0.22
C ASN A 157 6.99 18.39 -1.69
N PRO A 158 7.61 17.66 -2.64
CA PRO A 158 7.22 17.71 -4.05
C PRO A 158 5.90 16.96 -4.34
N ASN A 159 5.32 16.25 -3.37
CA ASN A 159 4.14 15.40 -3.52
C ASN A 159 2.83 16.08 -3.03
N LEU A 160 2.82 17.41 -2.93
CA LEU A 160 1.65 18.17 -2.45
C LEU A 160 0.39 17.90 -3.28
N ASP A 161 0.54 17.67 -4.56
CA ASP A 161 -0.54 17.29 -5.47
C ASP A 161 -1.27 16.00 -5.03
N CYS A 162 -0.52 15.00 -4.57
CA CYS A 162 -1.09 13.75 -4.03
C CYS A 162 -1.88 14.00 -2.72
N TYR A 163 -1.35 14.83 -1.83
CA TYR A 163 -2.04 15.21 -0.59
C TYR A 163 -3.30 16.05 -0.86
N GLN A 164 -3.27 16.93 -1.86
CA GLN A 164 -4.44 17.67 -2.29
C GLN A 164 -5.53 16.76 -2.85
N GLU A 165 -5.16 15.69 -3.56
CA GLU A 165 -6.11 14.70 -4.05
C GLU A 165 -6.74 13.89 -2.91
N ILE A 166 -5.96 13.46 -1.93
CA ILE A 166 -6.44 12.81 -0.71
C ILE A 166 -7.43 13.71 0.02
N TYR A 167 -7.10 15.00 0.16
CA TYR A 167 -7.98 15.99 0.77
C TYR A 167 -9.30 16.17 0.01
N ARG A 168 -9.24 16.30 -1.33
CA ARG A 168 -10.44 16.39 -2.18
C ARG A 168 -11.37 15.20 -2.04
N ARG A 169 -10.80 14.01 -1.87
CA ARG A 169 -11.56 12.76 -1.63
C ARG A 169 -12.06 12.62 -0.20
N ARG A 170 -11.74 13.57 0.67
CA ARG A 170 -12.10 13.56 2.09
C ARG A 170 -11.60 12.31 2.83
N ILE A 171 -10.47 11.75 2.42
CA ILE A 171 -9.85 10.63 3.11
C ILE A 171 -9.15 11.17 4.35
N PRO A 172 -9.48 10.69 5.56
CA PRO A 172 -8.85 11.13 6.80
C PRO A 172 -7.36 10.82 6.82
N VAL A 173 -6.54 11.79 7.23
CA VAL A 173 -5.10 11.62 7.43
C VAL A 173 -4.72 12.12 8.80
N ILE A 174 -3.87 11.38 9.51
CA ILE A 174 -3.19 11.79 10.73
C ILE A 174 -1.69 11.69 10.48
N PHE A 175 -0.97 12.76 10.70
CA PHE A 175 0.49 12.68 10.73
C PHE A 175 0.98 12.15 12.07
N TYR A 176 1.98 11.29 12.03
CA TYR A 176 2.71 10.76 13.17
C TYR A 176 4.17 11.19 13.09
N ASN A 177 4.75 11.64 14.19
CA ASN A 177 6.16 12.02 14.31
C ASN A 177 6.57 13.16 13.36
N ASN A 178 6.65 12.94 12.05
CA ASN A 178 7.00 13.94 11.04
C ASN A 178 5.78 14.41 10.25
N TYR A 179 5.66 15.72 10.04
CA TYR A 179 4.52 16.33 9.34
C TYR A 179 4.97 17.50 8.48
N TYR A 180 4.17 17.85 7.49
CA TYR A 180 4.42 19.00 6.62
C TYR A 180 3.66 20.22 7.13
N LYS A 181 4.39 21.31 7.44
CA LYS A 181 3.83 22.54 8.04
C LYS A 181 2.74 23.22 7.18
N ASN A 182 2.82 23.02 5.86
CA ASN A 182 1.87 23.56 4.87
C ASN A 182 0.64 22.68 4.64
N LEU A 183 0.50 21.56 5.34
CA LEU A 183 -0.67 20.67 5.29
C LEU A 183 -1.42 20.73 6.63
N HIS A 184 -2.71 21.06 6.57
CA HIS A 184 -3.56 21.22 7.75
C HIS A 184 -4.27 19.90 8.11
N TYR A 185 -3.48 18.88 8.47
CA TYR A 185 -3.99 17.62 8.99
C TYR A 185 -3.74 17.48 10.51
N PRO A 186 -4.57 16.73 11.22
CA PRO A 186 -4.27 16.30 12.59
C PRO A 186 -2.90 15.62 12.68
N ARG A 187 -2.25 15.76 13.85
CA ARG A 187 -0.93 15.19 14.06
C ARG A 187 -0.72 14.73 15.49
N VAL A 188 0.02 13.65 15.64
CA VAL A 188 0.53 13.13 16.91
C VAL A 188 2.05 13.25 16.87
N ILE A 189 2.60 14.12 17.69
CA ILE A 189 4.04 14.44 17.73
C ILE A 189 4.55 14.45 19.16
N VAL A 190 5.84 14.23 19.33
CA VAL A 190 6.54 14.47 20.59
C VAL A 190 6.76 15.96 20.78
N ASN A 191 6.62 16.46 22.01
CA ASN A 191 6.98 17.82 22.33
C ASN A 191 8.49 17.91 22.62
N ASP A 192 9.27 18.00 21.56
CA ASP A 192 10.74 18.01 21.63
C ASP A 192 11.29 19.16 22.47
N MET A 193 10.62 20.32 22.45
CA MET A 193 11.04 21.47 23.27
C MET A 193 10.92 21.15 24.76
N GLU A 194 9.80 20.61 25.19
CA GLU A 194 9.59 20.22 26.61
C GLU A 194 10.53 19.09 27.01
N CYS A 195 10.75 18.12 26.13
CA CYS A 195 11.72 17.04 26.38
C CYS A 195 13.14 17.59 26.54
N ALA A 196 13.58 18.47 25.67
CA ALA A 196 14.90 19.10 25.74
C ALA A 196 15.06 19.93 27.03
N ASP A 197 14.05 20.75 27.36
CA ASP A 197 14.06 21.57 28.57
C ASP A 197 14.19 20.71 29.83
N ARG A 198 13.42 19.63 29.93
CA ARG A 198 13.51 18.67 31.03
C ARG A 198 14.86 17.98 31.12
N LEU A 199 15.44 17.55 29.97
CA LEU A 199 16.76 16.91 29.94
C LEU A 199 17.85 17.86 30.40
N ILE A 200 17.85 19.10 29.89
CA ILE A 200 18.81 20.14 30.31
C ILE A 200 18.63 20.45 31.79
N GLY A 201 17.38 20.59 32.27
CA GLY A 201 17.08 20.80 33.67
C GLY A 201 17.66 19.73 34.58
N LEU A 202 17.56 18.44 34.22
CA LEU A 202 18.16 17.34 34.96
C LEU A 202 19.70 17.42 35.00
N LEU A 203 20.32 17.76 33.88
CA LEU A 203 21.79 17.94 33.83
C LEU A 203 22.27 19.09 34.73
N VAL A 204 21.56 20.22 34.71
CA VAL A 204 21.85 21.36 35.58
C VAL A 204 21.68 21.00 37.06
N GLN A 205 20.61 20.29 37.41
CA GLN A 205 20.37 19.82 38.80
C GLN A 205 21.45 18.83 39.25
N ALA A 206 21.97 17.98 38.36
CA ALA A 206 23.10 17.08 38.60
C ALA A 206 24.46 17.80 38.72
N GLY A 207 24.50 19.13 38.57
CA GLY A 207 25.73 19.92 38.71
C GLY A 207 26.51 20.14 37.42
N HIS A 208 26.02 19.65 36.27
CA HIS A 208 26.68 19.89 34.98
C HIS A 208 26.47 21.37 34.57
N ARG A 209 27.57 22.06 34.25
CA ARG A 209 27.54 23.50 33.88
C ARG A 209 28.25 23.82 32.57
N GLN A 210 28.76 22.81 31.89
CA GLN A 210 29.42 22.91 30.57
C GLN A 210 28.92 21.76 29.69
#